data_c5afb211ee1404cbfb9ccd40cc2b737a
#
_entry.id   c5afb211ee1404cbfb9ccd40cc2b737a
#
_cell.length_a   1.000
_cell.length_b   1.000
_cell.length_c   1.000
_cell.angle_alpha   90.00
_cell.angle_beta   90.00
_cell.angle_gamma   90.00
#
_symmetry.space_group_name_H-M   'P 1'
#
loop_
_entity.id
_entity.type
_entity.pdbx_description
1 polymer ?
#
loop_
_entity_poly.entity_id
_entity_poly.type
_entity_poly.pdbx_seq_one_letter_code
_entity_poly.pdbx_strand_id
1 'polypeptide(L)'
;MIDIKFLRENPDVVKENIKKKFQDKKLPLVDEVIELDEERRASMAKADALRANRNKLSKEIGALMAQGKKDEAMAIREKVTAQAQELEELGAKEKELNEKVTSIMMSIPNIIEDSVPIGKDDSENVEVERFGEPVVPDYEIPYHTDIMESFDGIDLEAAGRVAGNGFYYLMGDIARLHSAVISYARDFMIDRGFTYVVPPFMIRSNVVTGVMSFEEMDAMMYKIEGEDLYLIGTSEHSMIGKFIDTITPEEKLPLTLTSYSPCFRKEKGAHGIEERGVYRIHQFEKQEMVVVCKPEDSKMWFDKLWQNTVDLFRSLDIPVRTLECCSGDLADLKVKSVDVEAWSPRQKKYFEVGSCSNLTDAQARRLKIRIKGENGNYLAHTLNNTVVAPPRMLIAFLENNLQADGSVLIPEALRMYMGGKDRIVPKK
;
A
#
# COMPACT_ATOMS: atom_id res chain seq x y z
N MET A 1 1.34 -3.36 -10.80
CA MET A 1 1.55 -4.21 -12.01
C MET A 1 1.73 -3.28 -13.20
N ILE A 2 2.81 -3.42 -13.94
CA ILE A 2 3.02 -2.65 -15.17
C ILE A 2 2.11 -3.14 -16.30
N ASP A 3 2.04 -2.36 -17.39
CA ASP A 3 1.28 -2.75 -18.58
C ASP A 3 2.01 -3.84 -19.36
N ILE A 4 1.35 -4.94 -19.70
CA ILE A 4 1.95 -6.03 -20.48
C ILE A 4 2.32 -5.59 -21.92
N LYS A 5 1.60 -4.62 -22.49
CA LYS A 5 1.95 -4.05 -23.79
C LYS A 5 3.26 -3.26 -23.67
N PHE A 6 3.40 -2.44 -22.62
CA PHE A 6 4.65 -1.72 -22.34
C PHE A 6 5.81 -2.69 -22.18
N LEU A 7 5.64 -3.77 -21.42
CA LEU A 7 6.67 -4.79 -21.20
C LEU A 7 7.12 -5.44 -22.51
N ARG A 8 6.17 -5.81 -23.39
CA ARG A 8 6.50 -6.41 -24.71
C ARG A 8 7.26 -5.45 -25.62
N GLU A 9 6.85 -4.18 -25.62
CA GLU A 9 7.46 -3.16 -26.47
C GLU A 9 8.80 -2.66 -25.93
N ASN A 10 9.05 -2.80 -24.61
CA ASN A 10 10.23 -2.27 -23.93
C ASN A 10 10.83 -3.28 -22.94
N PRO A 11 11.14 -4.53 -23.33
CA PRO A 11 11.63 -5.55 -22.41
C PRO A 11 12.97 -5.17 -21.76
N ASP A 12 13.84 -4.47 -22.47
CA ASP A 12 15.14 -4.04 -21.95
C ASP A 12 14.99 -2.99 -20.85
N VAL A 13 14.02 -2.07 -20.98
CA VAL A 13 13.71 -1.07 -19.92
C VAL A 13 13.25 -1.78 -18.65
N VAL A 14 12.39 -2.80 -18.77
CA VAL A 14 11.91 -3.58 -17.63
C VAL A 14 13.04 -4.35 -16.97
N LYS A 15 13.91 -5.00 -17.76
CA LYS A 15 15.09 -5.72 -17.25
C LYS A 15 16.07 -4.78 -16.54
N GLU A 16 16.32 -3.60 -17.11
CA GLU A 16 17.17 -2.59 -16.49
C GLU A 16 16.58 -2.10 -15.16
N ASN A 17 15.27 -1.87 -15.10
CA ASN A 17 14.59 -1.51 -13.87
C ASN A 17 14.69 -2.60 -12.79
N ILE A 18 14.57 -3.88 -13.16
CA ILE A 18 14.76 -5.01 -12.25
C ILE A 18 16.18 -5.01 -11.66
N LYS A 19 17.20 -4.73 -12.49
CA LYS A 19 18.59 -4.60 -12.03
C LYS A 19 18.80 -3.41 -11.10
N LYS A 20 18.23 -2.24 -11.43
CA LYS A 20 18.25 -1.06 -10.57
C LYS A 20 17.64 -1.34 -9.19
N LYS A 21 16.67 -2.24 -9.10
CA LYS A 21 16.04 -2.69 -7.85
C LYS A 21 16.77 -3.87 -7.18
N PHE A 22 17.92 -4.30 -7.68
CA PHE A 22 18.69 -5.44 -7.17
C PHE A 22 17.88 -6.75 -7.09
N GLN A 23 16.98 -6.96 -8.05
CA GLN A 23 16.08 -8.12 -8.10
C GLN A 23 16.41 -9.07 -9.27
N ASP A 24 17.68 -9.30 -9.57
CA ASP A 24 18.15 -10.03 -10.75
C ASP A 24 17.51 -11.43 -10.92
N LYS A 25 17.09 -12.04 -9.82
CA LYS A 25 16.33 -13.31 -9.83
C LYS A 25 15.03 -13.25 -10.64
N LYS A 26 14.50 -12.04 -10.87
CA LYS A 26 13.26 -11.80 -11.64
C LYS A 26 13.50 -11.54 -13.14
N LEU A 27 14.75 -11.41 -13.60
CA LEU A 27 15.07 -11.16 -15.01
C LEU A 27 14.48 -12.21 -15.98
N PRO A 28 14.56 -13.54 -15.69
CA PRO A 28 13.97 -14.54 -16.58
C PRO A 28 12.45 -14.42 -16.75
N LEU A 29 11.75 -13.85 -15.77
CA LEU A 29 10.30 -13.69 -15.80
C LEU A 29 9.83 -12.76 -16.92
N VAL A 30 10.69 -11.82 -17.36
CA VAL A 30 10.38 -10.89 -18.45
C VAL A 30 10.24 -11.64 -19.79
N ASP A 31 11.18 -12.54 -20.10
CA ASP A 31 11.14 -13.32 -21.33
C ASP A 31 10.01 -14.36 -21.26
N GLU A 32 9.87 -15.05 -20.13
CA GLU A 32 8.81 -16.05 -19.89
C GLU A 32 7.40 -15.44 -20.09
N VAL A 33 7.13 -14.27 -19.54
CA VAL A 33 5.80 -13.64 -19.68
C VAL A 33 5.54 -13.18 -21.11
N ILE A 34 6.57 -12.78 -21.87
CA ILE A 34 6.43 -12.41 -23.29
C ILE A 34 6.01 -13.64 -24.11
N GLU A 35 6.69 -14.78 -23.91
CA GLU A 35 6.37 -16.06 -24.58
C GLU A 35 4.95 -16.51 -24.25
N LEU A 36 4.58 -16.53 -22.99
CA LEU A 36 3.23 -16.90 -22.54
C LEU A 36 2.14 -15.97 -23.08
N ASP A 37 2.41 -14.65 -23.15
CA ASP A 37 1.46 -13.69 -23.72
C ASP A 37 1.32 -13.85 -25.24
N GLU A 38 2.40 -14.21 -25.95
CA GLU A 38 2.33 -14.52 -27.38
C GLU A 38 1.46 -15.76 -27.62
N GLU A 39 1.68 -16.83 -26.87
CA GLU A 39 0.86 -18.06 -26.93
C GLU A 39 -0.61 -17.77 -26.59
N ARG A 40 -0.86 -16.96 -25.56
CA ARG A 40 -2.20 -16.51 -25.16
C ARG A 40 -2.90 -15.78 -26.30
N ARG A 41 -2.26 -14.80 -26.92
CA ARG A 41 -2.81 -14.02 -28.05
C ARG A 41 -3.06 -14.90 -29.28
N ALA A 42 -2.16 -15.84 -29.58
CA ALA A 42 -2.35 -16.79 -30.67
C ALA A 42 -3.56 -17.70 -30.41
N SER A 43 -3.71 -18.20 -29.17
CA SER A 43 -4.84 -19.01 -28.74
C SER A 43 -6.18 -18.24 -28.84
N MET A 44 -6.20 -16.97 -28.40
CA MET A 44 -7.37 -16.11 -28.51
C MET A 44 -7.77 -15.85 -29.97
N ALA A 45 -6.78 -15.52 -30.82
CA ALA A 45 -7.01 -15.29 -32.25
C ALA A 45 -7.61 -16.54 -32.95
N LYS A 46 -7.09 -17.74 -32.60
CA LYS A 46 -7.63 -19.00 -33.10
C LYS A 46 -9.05 -19.26 -32.63
N ALA A 47 -9.34 -19.02 -31.36
CA ALA A 47 -10.69 -19.15 -30.80
C ALA A 47 -11.68 -18.19 -31.46
N ASP A 48 -11.30 -16.95 -31.70
CA ASP A 48 -12.14 -15.95 -32.38
C ASP A 48 -12.43 -16.32 -33.86
N ALA A 49 -11.42 -16.82 -34.58
CA ALA A 49 -11.59 -17.35 -35.93
C ALA A 49 -12.58 -18.53 -35.97
N LEU A 50 -12.47 -19.46 -35.01
CA LEU A 50 -13.40 -20.60 -34.89
C LEU A 50 -14.82 -20.13 -34.52
N ARG A 51 -14.97 -19.17 -33.62
CA ARG A 51 -16.30 -18.58 -33.27
C ARG A 51 -16.95 -17.93 -34.51
N ALA A 52 -16.18 -17.15 -35.29
CA ALA A 52 -16.66 -16.53 -36.51
C ALA A 52 -17.07 -17.58 -37.54
N ASN A 53 -16.25 -18.62 -37.75
CA ASN A 53 -16.59 -19.73 -38.67
C ASN A 53 -17.80 -20.51 -38.21
N ARG A 54 -17.92 -20.85 -36.94
CA ARG A 54 -19.09 -21.52 -36.38
C ARG A 54 -20.39 -20.73 -36.62
N ASN A 55 -20.35 -19.41 -36.44
CA ASN A 55 -21.49 -18.53 -36.71
C ASN A 55 -21.92 -18.56 -38.20
N LYS A 56 -20.91 -18.60 -39.11
CA LYS A 56 -21.15 -18.75 -40.55
C LYS A 56 -21.80 -20.10 -40.88
N LEU A 57 -21.20 -21.19 -40.40
CA LEU A 57 -21.72 -22.54 -40.63
C LEU A 57 -23.13 -22.76 -40.02
N SER A 58 -23.43 -22.15 -38.88
CA SER A 58 -24.75 -22.20 -38.27
C SER A 58 -25.83 -21.55 -39.15
N LYS A 59 -25.50 -20.42 -39.81
CA LYS A 59 -26.40 -19.78 -40.80
C LYS A 59 -26.59 -20.67 -42.03
N GLU A 60 -25.53 -21.32 -42.52
CA GLU A 60 -25.55 -22.22 -43.67
C GLU A 60 -26.41 -23.45 -43.39
N ILE A 61 -26.35 -24.07 -42.19
CA ILE A 61 -27.22 -25.15 -41.76
C ILE A 61 -28.66 -24.70 -41.85
N GLY A 62 -29.03 -23.51 -41.36
CA GLY A 62 -30.37 -22.97 -41.44
C GLY A 62 -30.89 -22.84 -42.90
N ALA A 63 -30.04 -22.36 -43.79
CA ALA A 63 -30.37 -22.22 -45.21
C ALA A 63 -30.56 -23.57 -45.90
N LEU A 64 -29.68 -24.55 -45.64
CA LEU A 64 -29.80 -25.91 -46.21
C LEU A 64 -31.02 -26.65 -45.69
N MET A 65 -31.34 -26.50 -44.42
CA MET A 65 -32.57 -27.08 -43.84
C MET A 65 -33.82 -26.48 -44.48
N ALA A 66 -33.86 -25.19 -44.74
CA ALA A 66 -34.98 -24.53 -45.43
C ALA A 66 -35.12 -24.99 -46.89
N GLN A 67 -34.02 -25.44 -47.52
CA GLN A 67 -33.99 -26.01 -48.87
C GLN A 67 -34.28 -27.52 -48.91
N GLY A 68 -34.49 -28.17 -47.75
CA GLY A 68 -34.72 -29.60 -47.66
C GLY A 68 -33.48 -30.50 -47.80
N LYS A 69 -32.27 -29.91 -47.85
CA LYS A 69 -30.98 -30.60 -48.03
C LYS A 69 -30.42 -31.12 -46.70
N LYS A 70 -31.11 -32.09 -46.10
CA LYS A 70 -30.84 -32.62 -44.75
C LYS A 70 -29.45 -33.23 -44.59
N ASP A 71 -28.99 -33.99 -45.60
CA ASP A 71 -27.71 -34.70 -45.52
C ASP A 71 -26.52 -33.69 -45.55
N GLU A 72 -26.61 -32.65 -46.41
CA GLU A 72 -25.61 -31.58 -46.43
C GLU A 72 -25.58 -30.79 -45.09
N ALA A 73 -26.75 -30.51 -44.53
CA ALA A 73 -26.90 -29.85 -43.23
C ALA A 73 -26.32 -30.69 -42.08
N MET A 74 -26.50 -32.03 -42.11
CA MET A 74 -25.90 -32.94 -41.11
C MET A 74 -24.36 -32.95 -41.17
N ALA A 75 -23.78 -33.01 -42.36
CA ALA A 75 -22.31 -32.98 -42.54
C ALA A 75 -21.71 -31.67 -42.00
N ILE A 76 -22.36 -30.53 -42.18
CA ILE A 76 -21.95 -29.26 -41.60
C ILE A 76 -22.13 -29.24 -40.06
N ARG A 77 -23.18 -29.88 -39.57
CA ARG A 77 -23.44 -29.99 -38.11
C ARG A 77 -22.35 -30.77 -37.39
N GLU A 78 -21.80 -31.83 -38.00
CA GLU A 78 -20.64 -32.56 -37.45
C GLU A 78 -19.40 -31.67 -37.34
N LYS A 79 -19.12 -30.84 -38.36
CA LYS A 79 -18.03 -29.85 -38.31
C LYS A 79 -18.22 -28.83 -37.20
N VAL A 80 -19.44 -28.34 -36.99
CA VAL A 80 -19.77 -27.40 -35.89
C VAL A 80 -19.56 -28.06 -34.55
N THR A 81 -19.90 -29.35 -34.41
CA THR A 81 -19.68 -30.11 -33.16
C THR A 81 -18.19 -30.27 -32.85
N ALA A 82 -17.36 -30.64 -33.86
CA ALA A 82 -15.93 -30.73 -33.69
C ALA A 82 -15.28 -29.36 -33.31
N GLN A 83 -15.74 -28.26 -33.93
CA GLN A 83 -15.29 -26.92 -33.56
C GLN A 83 -15.75 -26.50 -32.15
N ALA A 84 -16.85 -26.99 -31.64
CA ALA A 84 -17.28 -26.73 -30.27
C ALA A 84 -16.30 -27.33 -29.24
N GLN A 85 -15.85 -28.57 -29.48
CA GLN A 85 -14.86 -29.23 -28.63
C GLN A 85 -13.52 -28.49 -28.67
N GLU A 86 -13.04 -28.10 -29.87
CA GLU A 86 -11.79 -27.34 -30.00
C GLU A 86 -11.86 -25.95 -29.30
N LEU A 87 -13.04 -25.31 -29.34
CA LEU A 87 -13.24 -24.05 -28.63
C LEU A 87 -13.24 -24.23 -27.10
N GLU A 88 -13.74 -25.34 -26.58
CA GLU A 88 -13.67 -25.65 -25.15
C GLU A 88 -12.22 -25.86 -24.68
N GLU A 89 -11.42 -26.64 -25.47
CA GLU A 89 -9.99 -26.84 -25.20
C GLU A 89 -9.20 -25.53 -25.24
N LEU A 90 -9.44 -24.68 -26.25
CA LEU A 90 -8.83 -23.34 -26.34
C LEU A 90 -9.25 -22.43 -25.20
N GLY A 91 -10.50 -22.48 -24.73
CA GLY A 91 -10.99 -21.74 -23.59
C GLY A 91 -10.31 -22.15 -22.27
N ALA A 92 -10.11 -23.46 -22.08
CA ALA A 92 -9.37 -23.96 -20.92
C ALA A 92 -7.89 -23.51 -20.96
N LYS A 93 -7.26 -23.61 -22.13
CA LYS A 93 -5.88 -23.15 -22.34
C LYS A 93 -5.75 -21.64 -22.14
N GLU A 94 -6.67 -20.84 -22.65
CA GLU A 94 -6.69 -19.38 -22.45
C GLU A 94 -6.77 -19.03 -20.97
N LYS A 95 -7.62 -19.72 -20.20
CA LYS A 95 -7.71 -19.52 -18.75
C LYS A 95 -6.39 -19.81 -18.04
N GLU A 96 -5.76 -20.95 -18.35
CA GLU A 96 -4.46 -21.32 -17.76
C GLU A 96 -3.38 -20.29 -18.10
N LEU A 97 -3.29 -19.86 -19.37
CA LEU A 97 -2.33 -18.87 -19.79
C LEU A 97 -2.57 -17.50 -19.14
N ASN A 98 -3.83 -17.08 -19.01
CA ASN A 98 -4.17 -15.86 -18.29
C ASN A 98 -3.74 -15.89 -16.82
N GLU A 99 -3.93 -17.02 -16.13
CA GLU A 99 -3.51 -17.19 -14.74
C GLU A 99 -1.98 -17.10 -14.62
N LYS A 100 -1.22 -17.79 -15.51
CA LYS A 100 0.25 -17.75 -15.53
C LYS A 100 0.78 -16.34 -15.83
N VAL A 101 0.29 -15.72 -16.89
CA VAL A 101 0.68 -14.35 -17.29
C VAL A 101 0.40 -13.37 -16.14
N THR A 102 -0.78 -13.45 -15.54
CA THR A 102 -1.15 -12.56 -14.43
C THR A 102 -0.24 -12.76 -13.24
N SER A 103 0.06 -14.01 -12.85
CA SER A 103 0.94 -14.32 -11.73
C SER A 103 2.35 -13.75 -11.92
N ILE A 104 2.92 -13.91 -13.11
CA ILE A 104 4.25 -13.36 -13.42
C ILE A 104 4.21 -11.84 -13.44
N MET A 105 3.23 -11.24 -14.10
CA MET A 105 3.07 -9.77 -14.16
C MET A 105 2.91 -9.15 -12.77
N MET A 106 2.28 -9.84 -11.83
CA MET A 106 2.16 -9.39 -10.43
C MET A 106 3.47 -9.47 -9.65
N SER A 107 4.45 -10.26 -10.13
CA SER A 107 5.78 -10.39 -9.51
C SER A 107 6.82 -9.42 -10.10
N ILE A 108 6.56 -8.87 -11.29
CA ILE A 108 7.44 -7.87 -11.92
C ILE A 108 7.22 -6.50 -11.26
N PRO A 109 8.29 -5.83 -10.77
CA PRO A 109 8.17 -4.56 -10.10
C PRO A 109 7.72 -3.43 -11.04
N ASN A 110 7.11 -2.39 -10.48
CA ASN A 110 6.80 -1.17 -11.19
C ASN A 110 8.07 -0.45 -11.65
N ILE A 111 7.97 0.37 -12.69
CA ILE A 111 9.11 1.16 -13.18
C ILE A 111 9.31 2.35 -12.25
N ILE A 112 10.50 2.44 -11.66
CA ILE A 112 10.84 3.55 -10.77
C ILE A 112 11.04 4.85 -11.56
N GLU A 113 10.79 5.99 -10.90
CA GLU A 113 11.09 7.30 -11.48
C GLU A 113 12.61 7.49 -11.67
N ASP A 114 13.00 8.22 -12.71
CA ASP A 114 14.42 8.48 -13.01
C ASP A 114 15.15 9.26 -11.90
N SER A 115 14.40 9.99 -11.09
CA SER A 115 14.93 10.76 -9.95
C SER A 115 15.28 9.89 -8.74
N VAL A 116 14.81 8.63 -8.70
CA VAL A 116 15.05 7.72 -7.56
C VAL A 116 16.54 7.39 -7.46
N PRO A 117 17.17 7.62 -6.30
CA PRO A 117 18.57 7.26 -6.10
C PRO A 117 18.77 5.75 -6.21
N ILE A 118 19.86 5.34 -6.84
CA ILE A 118 20.22 3.92 -6.95
C ILE A 118 20.98 3.51 -5.71
N GLY A 119 20.44 2.54 -4.99
CA GLY A 119 21.00 2.00 -3.75
C GLY A 119 20.42 0.62 -3.46
N LYS A 120 21.10 -0.16 -2.63
CA LYS A 120 20.78 -1.58 -2.40
C LYS A 120 19.72 -1.79 -1.33
N ASP A 121 19.78 -0.98 -0.28
CA ASP A 121 18.90 -1.10 0.90
C ASP A 121 18.71 0.27 1.58
N ASP A 122 17.94 0.30 2.66
CA ASP A 122 17.56 1.51 3.42
C ASP A 122 18.75 2.33 3.92
N SER A 123 19.93 1.74 4.10
CA SER A 123 21.14 2.45 4.51
C SER A 123 21.65 3.43 3.45
N GLU A 124 21.22 3.28 2.20
CA GLU A 124 21.59 4.14 1.06
C GLU A 124 20.47 5.13 0.67
N ASN A 125 19.43 5.26 1.50
CA ASN A 125 18.41 6.29 1.35
C ASN A 125 19.03 7.69 1.49
N VAL A 126 18.54 8.65 0.71
CA VAL A 126 19.16 9.99 0.60
C VAL A 126 18.36 11.01 1.38
N GLU A 127 19.01 11.68 2.34
CA GLU A 127 18.39 12.80 3.06
C GLU A 127 18.12 13.96 2.11
N VAL A 128 16.87 14.44 2.10
CA VAL A 128 16.40 15.52 1.23
C VAL A 128 16.39 16.85 1.98
N GLU A 129 15.71 16.89 3.13
CA GLU A 129 15.51 18.14 3.87
C GLU A 129 15.28 17.87 5.37
N ARG A 130 15.66 18.84 6.20
CA ARG A 130 15.42 18.85 7.66
C ARG A 130 14.48 19.98 8.03
N PHE A 131 13.58 19.69 8.97
CA PHE A 131 12.59 20.62 9.48
C PHE A 131 12.68 20.69 11.00
N GLY A 132 13.05 21.85 11.51
CA GLY A 132 13.32 22.09 12.92
C GLY A 132 14.71 21.64 13.37
N GLU A 133 15.18 22.26 14.44
CA GLU A 133 16.51 21.99 14.99
C GLU A 133 16.47 20.82 15.96
N PRO A 134 17.29 19.78 15.76
CA PRO A 134 17.40 18.68 16.72
C PRO A 134 18.07 19.15 17.99
N VAL A 135 17.41 18.93 19.13
CA VAL A 135 17.91 19.30 20.45
C VAL A 135 18.26 18.04 21.23
N VAL A 136 19.37 18.07 21.93
CA VAL A 136 19.77 17.07 22.94
C VAL A 136 19.81 17.79 24.29
N PRO A 137 18.93 17.47 25.25
CA PRO A 137 18.96 18.10 26.56
C PRO A 137 20.22 17.70 27.34
N ASP A 138 20.52 18.43 28.42
CA ASP A 138 21.66 18.18 29.32
C ASP A 138 21.34 17.14 30.40
N TYR A 139 20.16 16.55 30.39
CA TYR A 139 19.73 15.45 31.26
C TYR A 139 19.53 14.17 30.47
N GLU A 140 19.59 13.03 31.16
CA GLU A 140 19.36 11.72 30.57
C GLU A 140 17.90 11.52 30.17
N ILE A 141 17.68 11.01 28.95
CA ILE A 141 16.35 10.58 28.48
C ILE A 141 16.27 9.06 28.62
N PRO A 142 15.41 8.53 29.50
CA PRO A 142 15.20 7.10 29.66
C PRO A 142 14.63 6.47 28.37
N TYR A 143 14.64 5.15 28.34
CA TYR A 143 13.98 4.41 27.27
C TYR A 143 12.47 4.69 27.29
N HIS A 144 11.82 4.71 26.14
CA HIS A 144 10.41 5.15 26.06
C HIS A 144 9.46 4.31 26.94
N THR A 145 9.73 3.02 27.14
CA THR A 145 8.92 2.21 28.07
C THR A 145 9.13 2.63 29.51
N ASP A 146 10.35 2.98 29.91
CA ASP A 146 10.66 3.41 31.28
C ASP A 146 9.96 4.76 31.55
N ILE A 147 9.91 5.66 30.55
CA ILE A 147 9.11 6.89 30.64
C ILE A 147 7.64 6.54 30.82
N MET A 148 7.07 5.66 29.98
CA MET A 148 5.65 5.28 30.09
C MET A 148 5.34 4.59 31.43
N GLU A 149 6.23 3.75 31.95
CA GLU A 149 6.09 3.08 33.26
C GLU A 149 6.08 4.08 34.41
N SER A 150 6.82 5.19 34.34
CA SER A 150 6.78 6.23 35.38
C SER A 150 5.41 6.90 35.53
N PHE A 151 4.58 6.81 34.49
CA PHE A 151 3.17 7.28 34.47
C PHE A 151 2.17 6.16 34.84
N ASP A 152 2.60 4.93 35.17
CA ASP A 152 1.77 3.72 35.19
C ASP A 152 1.01 3.57 33.84
N GLY A 153 1.65 3.93 32.73
CA GLY A 153 1.03 4.16 31.43
C GLY A 153 1.16 3.00 30.43
N ILE A 154 1.92 1.96 30.76
CA ILE A 154 2.11 0.79 29.89
C ILE A 154 2.21 -0.49 30.72
N ASP A 155 1.68 -1.61 30.19
CA ASP A 155 1.83 -2.95 30.78
C ASP A 155 2.11 -3.97 29.66
N LEU A 156 3.39 -4.24 29.42
CA LEU A 156 3.86 -5.22 28.44
C LEU A 156 3.77 -6.66 28.98
N GLU A 157 3.87 -6.85 30.30
CA GLU A 157 3.80 -8.17 30.92
C GLU A 157 2.37 -8.76 30.81
N ALA A 158 1.35 -7.96 31.12
CA ALA A 158 -0.04 -8.36 30.92
C ALA A 158 -0.34 -8.63 29.45
N ALA A 159 0.14 -7.79 28.55
CA ALA A 159 -0.02 -8.01 27.10
C ALA A 159 0.62 -9.33 26.65
N GLY A 160 1.81 -9.65 27.15
CA GLY A 160 2.49 -10.92 26.90
C GLY A 160 1.68 -12.14 27.35
N ARG A 161 1.01 -12.05 28.50
CA ARG A 161 0.13 -13.13 29.01
C ARG A 161 -1.15 -13.30 28.16
N VAL A 162 -1.67 -12.22 27.57
CA VAL A 162 -2.95 -12.22 26.84
C VAL A 162 -2.76 -12.53 25.35
N ALA A 163 -1.76 -11.94 24.71
CA ALA A 163 -1.63 -11.97 23.26
C ALA A 163 -0.22 -12.37 22.77
N GLY A 164 0.75 -12.48 23.66
CA GLY A 164 2.15 -12.73 23.33
C GLY A 164 2.96 -11.45 23.22
N ASN A 165 4.22 -11.59 22.82
CA ASN A 165 5.11 -10.45 22.60
C ASN A 165 4.67 -9.62 21.39
N GLY A 166 5.02 -8.33 21.37
CA GLY A 166 4.64 -7.42 20.27
C GLY A 166 3.22 -6.86 20.40
N PHE A 167 2.63 -6.93 21.60
CA PHE A 167 1.39 -6.26 21.98
C PHE A 167 1.61 -5.41 23.22
N TYR A 168 0.67 -4.53 23.55
CA TYR A 168 0.76 -3.62 24.69
C TYR A 168 -0.61 -3.33 25.29
N TYR A 169 -0.62 -2.96 26.56
CA TYR A 169 -1.68 -2.16 27.16
C TYR A 169 -1.15 -0.74 27.39
N LEU A 170 -1.87 0.27 26.93
CA LEU A 170 -1.65 1.65 27.33
C LEU A 170 -2.70 2.06 28.36
N MET A 171 -2.31 2.87 29.34
CA MET A 171 -3.19 3.25 30.46
C MET A 171 -3.02 4.72 30.83
N GLY A 172 -3.98 5.26 31.55
CA GLY A 172 -3.92 6.60 32.13
C GLY A 172 -3.63 7.71 31.14
N ASP A 173 -2.74 8.61 31.50
CA ASP A 173 -2.37 9.77 30.66
C ASP A 173 -1.64 9.37 29.37
N ILE A 174 -0.93 8.24 29.34
CA ILE A 174 -0.29 7.73 28.11
C ILE A 174 -1.35 7.23 27.11
N ALA A 175 -2.36 6.48 27.57
CA ALA A 175 -3.48 6.07 26.72
C ALA A 175 -4.27 7.27 26.20
N ARG A 176 -4.45 8.30 27.04
CA ARG A 176 -5.09 9.54 26.63
C ARG A 176 -4.27 10.28 25.59
N LEU A 177 -2.95 10.37 25.75
CA LEU A 177 -2.03 10.99 24.80
C LEU A 177 -2.09 10.27 23.44
N HIS A 178 -2.08 8.95 23.44
CA HIS A 178 -2.26 8.13 22.24
C HIS A 178 -3.56 8.49 21.50
N SER A 179 -4.69 8.54 22.19
CA SER A 179 -5.98 8.92 21.58
C SER A 179 -6.02 10.38 21.15
N ALA A 180 -5.37 11.27 21.89
CA ALA A 180 -5.27 12.69 21.57
C ALA A 180 -4.52 12.92 20.26
N VAL A 181 -3.38 12.24 20.07
CA VAL A 181 -2.59 12.32 18.82
C VAL A 181 -3.41 11.88 17.61
N ILE A 182 -4.16 10.78 17.71
CA ILE A 182 -5.05 10.32 16.63
C ILE A 182 -6.16 11.31 16.35
N SER A 183 -6.82 11.81 17.39
CA SER A 183 -7.92 12.77 17.24
C SER A 183 -7.44 14.07 16.60
N TYR A 184 -6.29 14.58 17.03
CA TYR A 184 -5.64 15.72 16.42
C TYR A 184 -5.30 15.48 14.95
N ALA A 185 -4.67 14.35 14.64
CA ALA A 185 -4.28 14.02 13.27
C ALA A 185 -5.48 13.88 12.33
N ARG A 186 -6.59 13.31 12.81
CA ARG A 186 -7.84 13.25 12.06
C ARG A 186 -8.35 14.65 11.72
N ASP A 187 -8.48 15.53 12.73
CA ASP A 187 -9.03 16.88 12.55
C ASP A 187 -8.08 17.72 11.68
N PHE A 188 -6.78 17.61 11.88
CA PHE A 188 -5.72 18.20 11.05
C PHE A 188 -5.88 17.87 9.56
N MET A 189 -6.23 16.64 9.22
CA MET A 189 -6.44 16.23 7.83
C MET A 189 -7.80 16.69 7.29
N ILE A 190 -8.86 16.69 8.11
CA ILE A 190 -10.17 17.22 7.73
C ILE A 190 -10.05 18.71 7.39
N ASP A 191 -9.33 19.47 8.19
CA ASP A 191 -9.09 20.91 7.98
C ASP A 191 -8.29 21.20 6.70
N ARG A 192 -7.52 20.22 6.22
CA ARG A 192 -6.81 20.24 4.93
C ARG A 192 -7.64 19.73 3.74
N GLY A 193 -8.95 19.52 3.94
CA GLY A 193 -9.88 19.14 2.88
C GLY A 193 -9.93 17.65 2.56
N PHE A 194 -9.37 16.79 3.42
CA PHE A 194 -9.50 15.34 3.26
C PHE A 194 -10.84 14.85 3.81
N THR A 195 -11.50 13.98 3.07
CA THR A 195 -12.72 13.31 3.53
C THR A 195 -12.38 12.22 4.53
N TYR A 196 -12.90 12.31 5.76
CA TYR A 196 -12.72 11.29 6.77
C TYR A 196 -13.58 10.06 6.46
N VAL A 197 -12.96 8.87 6.50
CA VAL A 197 -13.58 7.58 6.17
C VAL A 197 -13.33 6.60 7.31
N VAL A 198 -14.37 5.87 7.72
CA VAL A 198 -14.25 4.68 8.58
C VAL A 198 -14.42 3.45 7.68
N PRO A 199 -13.32 2.76 7.32
CA PRO A 199 -13.33 1.66 6.37
C PRO A 199 -13.54 0.32 7.07
N PRO A 200 -13.84 -0.77 6.34
CA PRO A 200 -13.72 -2.14 6.85
C PRO A 200 -12.28 -2.45 7.28
N PHE A 201 -12.10 -3.13 8.41
CA PHE A 201 -10.78 -3.55 8.92
C PHE A 201 -10.39 -4.96 8.48
N MET A 202 -11.24 -5.61 7.72
CA MET A 202 -11.01 -6.90 7.05
C MET A 202 -11.33 -6.75 5.58
N ILE A 203 -10.48 -7.33 4.72
CA ILE A 203 -10.60 -7.26 3.27
C ILE A 203 -10.44 -8.64 2.63
N ARG A 204 -10.99 -8.82 1.43
CA ARG A 204 -10.89 -10.06 0.67
C ARG A 204 -9.55 -10.19 -0.06
N SER A 205 -9.19 -11.42 -0.42
CA SER A 205 -7.95 -11.75 -1.13
C SER A 205 -7.74 -10.94 -2.42
N ASN A 206 -8.81 -10.68 -3.18
CA ASN A 206 -8.72 -9.90 -4.41
C ASN A 206 -8.37 -8.42 -4.17
N VAL A 207 -8.70 -7.87 -3.01
CA VAL A 207 -8.25 -6.53 -2.61
C VAL A 207 -6.78 -6.60 -2.17
N VAL A 208 -6.42 -7.58 -1.31
CA VAL A 208 -5.04 -7.76 -0.83
C VAL A 208 -4.07 -7.83 -2.01
N THR A 209 -4.31 -8.72 -2.96
CA THR A 209 -3.45 -8.89 -4.15
C THR A 209 -3.47 -7.67 -5.08
N GLY A 210 -4.45 -6.80 -4.95
CA GLY A 210 -4.51 -5.54 -5.69
C GLY A 210 -3.63 -4.44 -5.11
N VAL A 211 -3.42 -4.42 -3.78
CA VAL A 211 -2.76 -3.31 -3.08
C VAL A 211 -1.31 -3.59 -2.68
N MET A 212 -0.87 -4.85 -2.66
CA MET A 212 0.50 -5.22 -2.30
C MET A 212 1.06 -6.38 -3.16
N SER A 213 2.35 -6.66 -3.02
CA SER A 213 2.98 -7.83 -3.63
C SER A 213 2.65 -9.11 -2.86
N PHE A 214 2.87 -10.28 -3.48
CA PHE A 214 2.71 -11.57 -2.81
C PHE A 214 3.70 -11.76 -1.65
N GLU A 215 4.91 -11.23 -1.78
CA GLU A 215 5.94 -11.30 -0.75
C GLU A 215 5.52 -10.49 0.48
N GLU A 216 5.05 -9.26 0.28
CA GLU A 216 4.50 -8.42 1.36
C GLU A 216 3.28 -9.06 2.02
N MET A 217 2.38 -9.66 1.22
CA MET A 217 1.20 -10.35 1.74
C MET A 217 1.57 -11.48 2.72
N ASP A 218 2.54 -12.34 2.38
CA ASP A 218 2.96 -13.44 3.27
C ASP A 218 3.67 -12.92 4.52
N ALA A 219 4.50 -11.90 4.38
CA ALA A 219 5.24 -11.31 5.49
C ALA A 219 4.35 -10.54 6.48
N MET A 220 3.29 -9.90 5.99
CA MET A 220 2.51 -8.92 6.75
C MET A 220 1.13 -9.41 7.19
N MET A 221 0.36 -10.08 6.33
CA MET A 221 -1.08 -10.20 6.51
C MET A 221 -1.50 -11.37 7.39
N TYR A 222 -2.38 -11.10 8.38
CA TYR A 222 -3.13 -12.14 9.10
C TYR A 222 -4.36 -12.54 8.29
N LYS A 223 -4.53 -13.85 8.06
CA LYS A 223 -5.71 -14.43 7.41
C LYS A 223 -6.66 -15.00 8.47
N ILE A 224 -7.95 -14.80 8.27
CA ILE A 224 -8.99 -15.45 9.08
C ILE A 224 -9.17 -16.89 8.57
N GLU A 225 -9.06 -17.84 9.49
CA GLU A 225 -9.23 -19.27 9.16
C GLU A 225 -10.67 -19.56 8.73
N GLY A 226 -10.84 -20.29 7.63
CA GLY A 226 -12.15 -20.66 7.08
C GLY A 226 -12.85 -19.56 6.27
N GLU A 227 -12.27 -18.34 6.20
CA GLU A 227 -12.89 -17.20 5.51
C GLU A 227 -11.94 -16.63 4.43
N ASP A 228 -12.53 -16.02 3.38
CA ASP A 228 -11.75 -15.18 2.45
C ASP A 228 -11.65 -13.75 3.00
N LEU A 229 -11.06 -13.64 4.21
CA LEU A 229 -10.85 -12.37 4.88
C LEU A 229 -9.44 -12.29 5.46
N TYR A 230 -8.88 -11.07 5.42
CA TYR A 230 -7.57 -10.72 5.95
C TYR A 230 -7.70 -9.46 6.80
N LEU A 231 -7.05 -9.42 7.96
CA LEU A 231 -6.92 -8.20 8.76
C LEU A 231 -6.02 -7.20 8.01
N ILE A 232 -6.42 -5.93 7.97
CA ILE A 232 -5.64 -4.90 7.28
C ILE A 232 -4.34 -4.58 8.02
N GLY A 233 -3.25 -4.37 7.26
CA GLY A 233 -1.99 -3.83 7.79
C GLY A 233 -1.93 -2.30 7.76
N THR A 234 -2.91 -1.66 7.11
CA THR A 234 -3.11 -0.21 6.98
C THR A 234 -4.49 0.05 6.40
N SER A 235 -5.12 1.17 6.73
CA SER A 235 -6.40 1.57 6.12
C SER A 235 -6.29 1.90 4.63
N GLU A 236 -5.09 2.16 4.11
CA GLU A 236 -4.84 2.27 2.68
C GLU A 236 -5.47 1.12 1.91
N HIS A 237 -5.28 -0.12 2.39
CA HIS A 237 -5.79 -1.32 1.74
C HIS A 237 -7.30 -1.26 1.51
N SER A 238 -8.06 -0.90 2.53
CA SER A 238 -9.51 -0.76 2.44
C SER A 238 -9.94 0.46 1.65
N MET A 239 -9.25 1.58 1.82
CA MET A 239 -9.58 2.82 1.12
C MET A 239 -9.36 2.71 -0.39
N ILE A 240 -8.28 2.06 -0.83
CA ILE A 240 -8.06 1.76 -2.25
C ILE A 240 -9.04 0.68 -2.72
N GLY A 241 -9.26 -0.36 -1.91
CA GLY A 241 -10.22 -1.43 -2.20
C GLY A 241 -11.66 -0.94 -2.41
N LYS A 242 -12.04 0.21 -1.83
CA LYS A 242 -13.32 0.88 -2.07
C LYS A 242 -13.61 1.13 -3.56
N PHE A 243 -12.57 1.30 -4.35
CA PHE A 243 -12.68 1.64 -5.77
C PHE A 243 -12.51 0.44 -6.72
N ILE A 244 -12.45 -0.79 -6.20
CA ILE A 244 -12.32 -2.00 -7.03
C ILE A 244 -13.40 -2.05 -8.12
N ASP A 245 -12.97 -2.23 -9.38
CA ASP A 245 -13.80 -2.31 -10.58
C ASP A 245 -14.80 -1.13 -10.76
N THR A 246 -14.37 0.07 -10.37
CA THR A 246 -15.17 1.29 -10.53
C THR A 246 -14.65 2.18 -11.66
N ILE A 247 -15.55 3.03 -12.15
CA ILE A 247 -15.24 4.12 -13.09
C ILE A 247 -15.69 5.42 -12.44
N THR A 248 -14.74 6.26 -12.07
CA THR A 248 -15.00 7.56 -11.44
C THR A 248 -15.05 8.65 -12.51
N PRO A 249 -16.07 9.52 -12.52
CA PRO A 249 -16.08 10.70 -13.38
C PRO A 249 -14.89 11.62 -13.07
N GLU A 250 -14.24 12.13 -14.11
CA GLU A 250 -13.02 12.95 -14.00
C GLU A 250 -13.23 14.23 -13.18
N GLU A 251 -14.42 14.83 -13.26
CA GLU A 251 -14.79 16.02 -12.50
C GLU A 251 -14.87 15.84 -10.97
N LYS A 252 -14.84 14.56 -10.49
CA LYS A 252 -14.82 14.24 -9.06
C LYS A 252 -13.41 14.14 -8.48
N LEU A 253 -12.38 14.21 -9.33
CA LEU A 253 -11.01 14.10 -8.91
C LEU A 253 -10.42 15.47 -8.52
N PRO A 254 -9.45 15.50 -7.60
CA PRO A 254 -8.91 14.36 -6.86
C PRO A 254 -9.84 13.85 -5.75
N LEU A 255 -9.78 12.56 -5.43
CA LEU A 255 -10.39 12.02 -4.23
C LEU A 255 -9.33 11.96 -3.13
N THR A 256 -9.50 12.80 -2.12
CA THR A 256 -8.59 12.90 -0.98
C THR A 256 -9.26 12.32 0.26
N LEU A 257 -8.74 11.21 0.75
CA LEU A 257 -9.32 10.43 1.84
C LEU A 257 -8.35 10.34 3.02
N THR A 258 -8.87 10.42 4.23
CA THR A 258 -8.11 10.13 5.45
C THR A 258 -8.90 9.16 6.33
N SER A 259 -8.20 8.30 7.04
CA SER A 259 -8.83 7.24 7.82
C SER A 259 -8.00 6.86 9.02
N TYR A 260 -8.67 6.68 10.14
CA TYR A 260 -8.15 5.95 11.30
C TYR A 260 -8.45 4.46 11.16
N SER A 261 -7.49 3.63 11.50
CA SER A 261 -7.72 2.19 11.67
C SER A 261 -6.75 1.56 12.66
N PRO A 262 -7.14 0.44 13.31
CA PRO A 262 -6.18 -0.55 13.76
C PRO A 262 -5.44 -1.14 12.57
N CYS A 263 -4.19 -1.52 12.79
CA CYS A 263 -3.31 -2.15 11.80
C CYS A 263 -2.74 -3.42 12.42
N PHE A 264 -2.75 -4.51 11.65
CA PHE A 264 -2.29 -5.82 12.10
C PHE A 264 -1.18 -6.31 11.19
N ARG A 265 0.02 -6.58 11.74
CA ARG A 265 1.17 -7.03 10.96
C ARG A 265 1.86 -8.20 11.64
N LYS A 266 2.16 -9.25 10.87
CA LYS A 266 2.94 -10.41 11.35
C LYS A 266 4.39 -10.08 11.67
N GLU A 267 4.94 -9.02 11.06
CA GLU A 267 6.34 -8.59 11.20
C GLU A 267 7.35 -9.73 10.97
N LYS A 268 7.02 -10.63 10.03
CA LYS A 268 7.84 -11.81 9.70
C LYS A 268 9.18 -11.39 9.12
N GLY A 269 10.29 -11.87 9.69
CA GLY A 269 11.65 -11.58 9.20
C GLY A 269 12.19 -10.21 9.61
N ALA A 270 11.45 -9.45 10.39
CA ALA A 270 11.95 -8.21 10.96
C ALA A 270 12.87 -8.53 12.16
N HIS A 271 14.16 -8.27 12.00
CA HIS A 271 15.16 -8.37 13.04
C HIS A 271 15.85 -7.02 13.19
N GLY A 272 15.97 -6.50 14.41
CA GLY A 272 16.62 -5.22 14.67
C GLY A 272 16.70 -4.85 16.14
N ILE A 273 17.47 -3.83 16.42
CA ILE A 273 17.96 -3.41 17.77
C ILE A 273 16.81 -2.95 18.70
N GLU A 274 15.60 -2.66 18.19
CA GLU A 274 14.49 -2.12 18.99
C GLU A 274 13.28 -3.06 19.04
N GLU A 275 13.50 -4.34 19.32
CA GLU A 275 12.42 -5.31 19.54
C GLU A 275 11.66 -5.07 20.86
N ARG A 276 12.28 -4.35 21.81
CA ARG A 276 11.66 -4.01 23.10
C ARG A 276 10.76 -2.77 22.94
N GLY A 277 9.61 -2.81 23.62
CA GLY A 277 8.70 -1.66 23.70
C GLY A 277 7.69 -1.62 22.57
N VAL A 278 7.40 -0.42 22.04
CA VAL A 278 6.31 -0.20 21.07
C VAL A 278 6.77 0.19 19.67
N TYR A 279 8.06 0.09 19.39
CA TYR A 279 8.60 0.48 18.08
C TYR A 279 8.16 -0.47 16.96
N ARG A 280 8.19 -1.80 17.22
CA ARG A 280 7.79 -2.85 16.27
C ARG A 280 6.84 -3.82 16.95
N ILE A 281 5.59 -3.81 16.53
CA ILE A 281 4.48 -4.47 17.19
C ILE A 281 3.50 -5.05 16.19
N HIS A 282 2.75 -6.08 16.60
CA HIS A 282 1.80 -6.80 15.75
C HIS A 282 0.47 -6.08 15.58
N GLN A 283 0.09 -5.25 16.55
CA GLN A 283 -1.13 -4.45 16.53
C GLN A 283 -0.80 -3.02 16.92
N PHE A 284 -1.17 -2.07 16.08
CA PHE A 284 -1.06 -0.64 16.34
C PHE A 284 -2.20 0.11 15.65
N GLU A 285 -2.27 1.40 15.87
CA GLU A 285 -3.26 2.28 15.25
C GLU A 285 -2.56 3.29 14.35
N LYS A 286 -3.27 3.72 13.33
CA LYS A 286 -2.73 4.66 12.35
C LYS A 286 -3.82 5.56 11.77
N GLN A 287 -3.50 6.86 11.64
CA GLN A 287 -4.20 7.76 10.76
C GLN A 287 -3.46 7.79 9.43
N GLU A 288 -4.16 7.50 8.35
CA GLU A 288 -3.63 7.38 6.99
C GLU A 288 -4.24 8.42 6.07
N MET A 289 -3.55 8.80 5.01
CA MET A 289 -4.07 9.58 3.91
C MET A 289 -3.86 8.87 2.58
N VAL A 290 -4.87 8.92 1.73
CA VAL A 290 -4.89 8.30 0.40
C VAL A 290 -5.41 9.30 -0.61
N VAL A 291 -4.78 9.33 -1.78
CA VAL A 291 -5.23 10.13 -2.91
C VAL A 291 -5.43 9.24 -4.13
N VAL A 292 -6.59 9.43 -4.78
CA VAL A 292 -6.87 8.90 -6.12
C VAL A 292 -6.98 10.09 -7.04
N CYS A 293 -6.11 10.18 -8.05
CA CYS A 293 -6.01 11.37 -8.90
C CYS A 293 -5.73 11.02 -10.38
N LYS A 294 -5.70 12.06 -11.20
CA LYS A 294 -5.23 11.97 -12.57
C LYS A 294 -3.72 11.71 -12.62
N PRO A 295 -3.21 11.06 -13.67
CA PRO A 295 -1.76 10.83 -13.82
C PRO A 295 -0.92 12.10 -13.73
N GLU A 296 -1.35 13.20 -14.35
CA GLU A 296 -0.65 14.49 -14.37
C GLU A 296 -0.55 15.17 -13.00
N ASP A 297 -1.48 14.86 -12.08
CA ASP A 297 -1.52 15.46 -10.74
C ASP A 297 -0.68 14.67 -9.71
N SER A 298 -0.20 13.49 -10.08
CA SER A 298 0.43 12.52 -9.17
C SER A 298 1.64 13.10 -8.42
N LYS A 299 2.52 13.82 -9.13
CA LYS A 299 3.70 14.43 -8.52
C LYS A 299 3.32 15.50 -7.49
N MET A 300 2.39 16.39 -7.83
CA MET A 300 1.93 17.44 -6.93
C MET A 300 1.33 16.85 -5.65
N TRP A 301 0.53 15.78 -5.77
CA TRP A 301 -0.07 15.12 -4.61
C TRP A 301 0.96 14.37 -3.77
N PHE A 302 1.97 13.77 -4.39
CA PHE A 302 3.08 13.15 -3.67
C PHE A 302 3.77 14.15 -2.75
N ASP A 303 4.10 15.34 -3.29
CA ASP A 303 4.77 16.40 -2.51
C ASP A 303 3.87 16.91 -1.37
N LYS A 304 2.57 17.08 -1.60
CA LYS A 304 1.61 17.48 -0.55
C LYS A 304 1.47 16.43 0.54
N LEU A 305 1.50 15.14 0.20
CA LEU A 305 1.28 14.08 1.16
C LEU A 305 2.41 13.99 2.19
N TRP A 306 3.67 13.98 1.77
CA TRP A 306 4.76 13.93 2.74
C TRP A 306 4.87 15.24 3.54
N GLN A 307 4.57 16.40 2.93
CA GLN A 307 4.54 17.68 3.62
C GLN A 307 3.49 17.70 4.75
N ASN A 308 2.32 17.09 4.56
CA ASN A 308 1.31 16.99 5.62
C ASN A 308 1.83 16.28 6.87
N THR A 309 2.62 15.22 6.71
CA THR A 309 3.24 14.52 7.85
C THR A 309 4.29 15.40 8.53
N VAL A 310 5.15 16.06 7.75
CA VAL A 310 6.13 17.04 8.27
C VAL A 310 5.42 18.13 9.08
N ASP A 311 4.38 18.74 8.52
CA ASP A 311 3.62 19.81 9.18
C ASP A 311 2.98 19.35 10.49
N LEU A 312 2.41 18.13 10.52
CA LEU A 312 1.82 17.59 11.74
C LEU A 312 2.88 17.42 12.84
N PHE A 313 4.02 16.81 12.54
CA PHE A 313 5.08 16.63 13.53
C PHE A 313 5.66 17.97 13.98
N ARG A 314 5.83 18.93 13.08
CA ARG A 314 6.29 20.28 13.41
C ARG A 314 5.31 21.06 14.25
N SER A 315 4.00 20.86 14.09
CA SER A 315 2.97 21.46 14.95
C SER A 315 2.99 20.92 16.39
N LEU A 316 3.67 19.81 16.61
CA LEU A 316 3.91 19.20 17.93
C LEU A 316 5.36 19.41 18.42
N ASP A 317 6.09 20.37 17.83
CA ASP A 317 7.48 20.75 18.15
C ASP A 317 8.51 19.62 17.98
N ILE A 318 8.19 18.58 17.18
CA ILE A 318 9.09 17.46 16.93
C ILE A 318 9.91 17.74 15.66
N PRO A 319 11.25 17.78 15.73
CA PRO A 319 12.10 17.89 14.56
C PRO A 319 12.00 16.63 13.70
N VAL A 320 11.91 16.83 12.37
CA VAL A 320 11.84 15.73 11.40
C VAL A 320 12.79 15.98 10.23
N ARG A 321 13.10 14.92 9.51
CA ARG A 321 13.75 14.99 8.20
C ARG A 321 13.00 14.12 7.18
N THR A 322 13.25 14.35 5.90
CA THR A 322 12.77 13.52 4.82
C THR A 322 13.92 12.76 4.16
N LEU A 323 13.69 11.48 3.86
CA LEU A 323 14.62 10.61 3.14
C LEU A 323 13.95 10.13 1.87
N GLU A 324 14.59 10.33 0.71
CA GLU A 324 14.16 9.67 -0.51
C GLU A 324 14.66 8.22 -0.51
N CYS A 325 13.73 7.26 -0.61
CA CYS A 325 14.06 5.85 -0.63
C CYS A 325 14.79 5.49 -1.92
N CYS A 326 15.88 4.74 -1.80
CA CYS A 326 16.64 4.25 -2.94
C CYS A 326 15.94 3.07 -3.64
N SER A 327 16.40 2.74 -4.82
CA SER A 327 15.78 1.75 -5.71
C SER A 327 15.60 0.36 -5.10
N GLY A 328 16.54 -0.09 -4.26
CA GLY A 328 16.50 -1.40 -3.62
C GLY A 328 15.59 -1.47 -2.40
N ASP A 329 15.31 -0.32 -1.77
CA ASP A 329 14.39 -0.20 -0.63
C ASP A 329 12.92 -0.04 -1.07
N LEU A 330 12.67 0.36 -2.32
CA LEU A 330 11.30 0.50 -2.82
C LEU A 330 10.57 -0.83 -2.95
N ALA A 331 9.40 -0.95 -2.33
CA ALA A 331 8.47 -2.06 -2.58
C ALA A 331 8.07 -2.14 -4.07
N ASP A 332 7.65 -3.34 -4.51
CA ASP A 332 7.45 -3.63 -5.95
C ASP A 332 6.42 -2.75 -6.65
N LEU A 333 5.42 -2.26 -5.95
CA LEU A 333 4.37 -1.42 -6.56
C LEU A 333 4.73 0.06 -6.62
N LYS A 334 5.70 0.50 -5.81
CA LYS A 334 6.08 1.91 -5.69
C LYS A 334 6.97 2.34 -6.85
N VAL A 335 6.71 3.52 -7.39
CA VAL A 335 7.61 4.19 -8.36
C VAL A 335 8.54 5.17 -7.67
N LYS A 336 8.12 5.72 -6.52
CA LYS A 336 8.86 6.65 -5.67
C LYS A 336 8.33 6.59 -4.25
N SER A 337 9.22 6.75 -3.27
CA SER A 337 8.86 6.87 -1.85
C SER A 337 9.74 7.89 -1.16
N VAL A 338 9.16 8.61 -0.20
CA VAL A 338 9.85 9.49 0.73
C VAL A 338 9.42 9.11 2.14
N ASP A 339 10.39 8.76 2.98
CA ASP A 339 10.16 8.53 4.39
C ASP A 339 10.28 9.83 5.17
N VAL A 340 9.43 9.99 6.17
CA VAL A 340 9.54 11.03 7.17
C VAL A 340 10.08 10.39 8.43
N GLU A 341 11.19 10.94 8.94
CA GLU A 341 11.82 10.47 10.16
C GLU A 341 11.79 11.55 11.25
N ALA A 342 11.48 11.15 12.48
CA ALA A 342 11.49 12.03 13.65
C ALA A 342 12.81 11.93 14.42
N TRP A 343 13.21 13.04 15.03
CA TRP A 343 14.39 13.09 15.87
C TRP A 343 14.20 12.35 17.20
N SER A 344 15.16 11.52 17.55
CA SER A 344 15.30 10.91 18.88
C SER A 344 16.46 11.55 19.61
N PRO A 345 16.22 12.43 20.60
CA PRO A 345 17.31 13.00 21.40
C PRO A 345 18.03 11.95 22.25
N ARG A 346 17.37 10.87 22.64
CA ARG A 346 17.99 9.73 23.37
C ARG A 346 19.02 9.02 22.51
N GLN A 347 18.64 8.69 21.26
CA GLN A 347 19.50 7.95 20.33
C GLN A 347 20.46 8.88 19.55
N LYS A 348 20.21 10.20 19.56
CA LYS A 348 20.90 11.22 18.75
C LYS A 348 20.86 10.88 17.25
N LYS A 349 19.74 10.34 16.81
CA LYS A 349 19.46 9.98 15.40
C LYS A 349 17.99 10.17 15.07
N TYR A 350 17.69 10.17 13.79
CA TYR A 350 16.32 10.12 13.28
C TYR A 350 15.86 8.67 13.12
N PHE A 351 14.54 8.44 13.18
CA PHE A 351 13.92 7.16 12.90
C PHE A 351 12.59 7.35 12.18
N GLU A 352 12.22 6.40 11.34
CA GLU A 352 11.04 6.44 10.48
C GLU A 352 9.73 6.51 11.29
N VAL A 353 8.88 7.49 10.94
CA VAL A 353 7.54 7.69 11.51
C VAL A 353 6.44 7.71 10.46
N GLY A 354 6.79 7.74 9.18
CA GLY A 354 5.86 7.68 8.07
C GLY A 354 6.57 7.46 6.75
N SER A 355 5.87 6.84 5.79
CA SER A 355 6.39 6.57 4.45
C SER A 355 5.35 6.97 3.40
N CYS A 356 5.69 7.99 2.62
CA CYS A 356 4.88 8.49 1.52
C CYS A 356 5.20 7.70 0.24
N SER A 357 4.18 7.23 -0.45
CA SER A 357 4.34 6.38 -1.63
C SER A 357 3.54 6.88 -2.82
N ASN A 358 4.19 6.93 -3.99
CA ASN A 358 3.55 7.05 -5.28
C ASN A 358 3.56 5.67 -5.96
N LEU A 359 2.38 5.16 -6.29
CA LEU A 359 2.21 3.85 -6.93
C LEU A 359 1.80 3.98 -8.40
N THR A 360 1.56 5.22 -8.86
CA THR A 360 1.01 5.50 -10.19
C THR A 360 -0.22 4.63 -10.48
N ASP A 361 -0.27 3.92 -11.59
CA ASP A 361 -1.40 3.06 -11.97
C ASP A 361 -1.29 1.60 -11.49
N ALA A 362 -0.28 1.24 -10.70
CA ALA A 362 -0.02 -0.16 -10.34
C ALA A 362 -1.20 -0.83 -9.61
N GLN A 363 -1.75 -0.16 -8.60
CA GLN A 363 -2.92 -0.66 -7.87
C GLN A 363 -4.18 -0.53 -8.73
N ALA A 364 -4.34 0.59 -9.43
CA ALA A 364 -5.49 0.84 -10.31
C ALA A 364 -5.61 -0.21 -11.42
N ARG A 365 -4.49 -0.66 -11.98
CA ARG A 365 -4.44 -1.72 -12.99
C ARG A 365 -4.88 -3.07 -12.42
N ARG A 366 -4.43 -3.43 -11.22
CA ARG A 366 -4.81 -4.67 -10.55
C ARG A 366 -6.28 -4.68 -10.13
N LEU A 367 -6.77 -3.57 -9.59
CA LEU A 367 -8.12 -3.40 -9.07
C LEU A 367 -9.11 -2.83 -10.08
N LYS A 368 -8.69 -2.54 -11.32
CA LYS A 368 -9.50 -1.94 -12.39
C LYS A 368 -10.14 -0.61 -11.99
N ILE A 369 -9.38 0.25 -11.33
CA ILE A 369 -9.80 1.59 -10.93
C ILE A 369 -9.62 2.53 -12.12
N ARG A 370 -10.71 2.99 -12.72
CA ARG A 370 -10.71 3.78 -13.95
C ARG A 370 -11.31 5.15 -13.73
N ILE A 371 -10.88 6.08 -14.56
CA ILE A 371 -11.42 7.44 -14.67
C ILE A 371 -12.13 7.55 -16.00
N LYS A 372 -13.32 8.15 -16.00
CA LYS A 372 -14.08 8.47 -17.22
C LYS A 372 -13.65 9.85 -17.70
N GLY A 373 -12.71 9.91 -18.64
CA GLY A 373 -12.30 11.13 -19.31
C GLY A 373 -13.06 11.39 -20.60
N GLU A 374 -12.80 12.54 -21.23
CA GLU A 374 -13.44 12.94 -22.49
C GLU A 374 -13.12 11.99 -23.65
N ASN A 375 -11.90 11.45 -23.72
CA ASN A 375 -11.42 10.58 -24.79
C ASN A 375 -11.53 9.08 -24.45
N GLY A 376 -12.28 8.73 -23.40
CA GLY A 376 -12.46 7.36 -22.95
C GLY A 376 -11.94 7.13 -21.53
N ASN A 377 -12.02 5.87 -21.10
CA ASN A 377 -11.58 5.49 -19.75
C ASN A 377 -10.07 5.30 -19.70
N TYR A 378 -9.45 5.77 -18.62
CA TYR A 378 -8.03 5.55 -18.32
C TYR A 378 -7.85 5.16 -16.84
N LEU A 379 -6.66 4.68 -16.48
CA LEU A 379 -6.36 4.25 -15.11
C LEU A 379 -6.05 5.44 -14.21
N ALA A 380 -6.56 5.40 -12.97
CA ALA A 380 -6.20 6.37 -11.96
C ALA A 380 -4.76 6.17 -11.46
N HIS A 381 -4.15 7.21 -10.90
CA HIS A 381 -2.99 7.11 -10.04
C HIS A 381 -3.41 7.06 -8.57
N THR A 382 -2.70 6.29 -7.77
CA THR A 382 -2.94 6.15 -6.34
C THR A 382 -1.69 6.50 -5.55
N LEU A 383 -1.88 7.22 -4.44
CA LEU A 383 -0.83 7.63 -3.53
C LEU A 383 -1.31 7.45 -2.10
N ASN A 384 -0.38 7.22 -1.20
CA ASN A 384 -0.67 7.14 0.23
C ASN A 384 0.47 7.69 1.07
N ASN A 385 0.16 8.06 2.31
CA ASN A 385 1.13 8.36 3.33
C ASN A 385 0.52 8.19 4.72
N THR A 386 1.35 7.85 5.68
CA THR A 386 1.00 7.88 7.09
C THR A 386 0.90 9.32 7.57
N VAL A 387 -0.25 9.73 8.12
CA VAL A 387 -0.37 10.98 8.85
C VAL A 387 0.37 10.85 10.17
N VAL A 388 0.00 9.84 10.96
CA VAL A 388 0.64 9.47 12.21
C VAL A 388 0.35 8.00 12.57
N ALA A 389 1.36 7.32 13.10
CA ALA A 389 1.23 6.03 13.78
C ALA A 389 1.64 6.23 15.24
N PRO A 390 0.70 6.29 16.19
CA PRO A 390 0.97 6.66 17.57
C PRO A 390 2.12 5.94 18.27
N PRO A 391 2.37 4.63 18.06
CA PRO A 391 3.47 3.98 18.78
C PRO A 391 4.83 4.64 18.52
N ARG A 392 5.18 4.87 17.26
CA ARG A 392 6.43 5.58 16.92
C ARG A 392 6.33 7.07 17.22
N MET A 393 5.17 7.68 16.99
CA MET A 393 4.92 9.06 17.40
C MET A 393 5.09 9.25 18.91
N LEU A 394 4.56 8.33 19.74
CA LEU A 394 4.73 8.41 21.20
C LEU A 394 6.19 8.36 21.63
N ILE A 395 7.02 7.54 20.97
CA ILE A 395 8.46 7.52 21.23
C ILE A 395 9.04 8.91 20.96
N ALA A 396 8.83 9.45 19.76
CA ALA A 396 9.33 10.78 19.39
C ALA A 396 8.77 11.87 20.31
N PHE A 397 7.47 11.82 20.62
CA PHE A 397 6.78 12.79 21.44
C PHE A 397 7.34 12.81 22.88
N LEU A 398 7.42 11.64 23.50
CA LEU A 398 7.92 11.52 24.87
C LEU A 398 9.37 11.97 24.99
N GLU A 399 10.23 11.54 24.08
CA GLU A 399 11.65 11.89 24.12
C GLU A 399 11.91 13.39 23.87
N ASN A 400 11.13 14.04 22.98
CA ASN A 400 11.30 15.47 22.66
C ASN A 400 10.61 16.41 23.67
N ASN A 401 9.61 15.94 24.41
CA ASN A 401 8.84 16.76 25.35
C ASN A 401 9.10 16.45 26.83
N LEU A 402 9.95 15.44 27.14
CA LEU A 402 10.34 15.11 28.50
C LEU A 402 11.09 16.29 29.14
N GLN A 403 10.83 16.53 30.41
CA GLN A 403 11.51 17.55 31.21
C GLN A 403 12.43 16.90 32.25
N ALA A 404 13.35 17.67 32.81
CA ALA A 404 14.31 17.19 33.83
C ALA A 404 13.62 16.64 35.10
N ASP A 405 12.40 17.08 35.39
CA ASP A 405 11.59 16.60 36.53
C ASP A 405 10.75 15.35 36.19
N GLY A 406 10.93 14.79 35.00
CA GLY A 406 10.17 13.63 34.50
C GLY A 406 8.79 13.94 33.95
N SER A 407 8.32 15.20 34.04
CA SER A 407 7.06 15.60 33.38
C SER A 407 7.22 15.66 31.85
N VAL A 408 6.12 15.53 31.14
CA VAL A 408 6.08 15.65 29.68
C VAL A 408 5.20 16.82 29.30
N LEU A 409 5.75 17.79 28.56
CA LEU A 409 5.00 18.94 28.06
C LEU A 409 4.00 18.53 26.99
N ILE A 410 2.86 19.20 26.96
CA ILE A 410 1.82 19.05 25.95
C ILE A 410 1.79 20.31 25.09
N PRO A 411 2.22 20.24 23.82
CA PRO A 411 2.15 21.35 22.87
C PRO A 411 0.72 21.91 22.77
N GLU A 412 0.59 23.20 22.49
CA GLU A 412 -0.69 23.91 22.46
C GLU A 412 -1.71 23.21 21.56
N ALA A 413 -1.29 22.77 20.36
CA ALA A 413 -2.13 22.10 19.39
C ALA A 413 -2.81 20.82 19.93
N LEU A 414 -2.21 20.18 20.96
CA LEU A 414 -2.73 18.93 21.51
C LEU A 414 -3.54 19.11 22.82
N ARG A 415 -3.45 20.28 23.47
CA ARG A 415 -4.03 20.51 24.81
C ARG A 415 -5.54 20.29 24.86
N MET A 416 -6.28 20.71 23.84
CA MET A 416 -7.75 20.51 23.81
C MET A 416 -8.11 19.02 23.88
N TYR A 417 -7.34 18.14 23.26
CA TYR A 417 -7.53 16.68 23.27
C TYR A 417 -7.05 16.04 24.58
N MET A 418 -6.20 16.75 25.32
CA MET A 418 -5.70 16.35 26.64
C MET A 418 -6.49 17.00 27.82
N GLY A 419 -7.66 17.58 27.52
CA GLY A 419 -8.51 18.23 28.53
C GLY A 419 -7.92 19.52 29.11
N GLY A 420 -7.21 20.27 28.28
CA GLY A 420 -6.57 21.53 28.64
C GLY A 420 -5.26 21.42 29.40
N LYS A 421 -4.75 20.20 29.63
CA LYS A 421 -3.45 20.00 30.30
C LYS A 421 -2.32 20.55 29.45
N ASP A 422 -1.42 21.30 30.04
CA ASP A 422 -0.17 21.79 29.44
C ASP A 422 1.02 20.83 29.69
N ARG A 423 0.84 19.87 30.60
CA ARG A 423 1.79 18.79 30.91
C ARG A 423 1.10 17.58 31.56
N ILE A 424 1.75 16.45 31.50
CA ILE A 424 1.46 15.27 32.31
C ILE A 424 2.62 15.03 33.28
N VAL A 425 2.30 14.52 34.47
CA VAL A 425 3.26 14.36 35.55
C VAL A 425 3.37 12.89 35.91
N PRO A 426 4.58 12.34 36.08
CA PRO A 426 4.77 10.95 36.46
C PRO A 426 4.14 10.65 37.82
N LYS A 427 3.74 9.40 38.04
CA LYS A 427 3.16 8.93 39.31
C LYS A 427 4.19 8.35 40.25
N LYS A 428 5.37 8.04 39.73
CA LYS A 428 6.51 7.44 40.47
C LYS A 428 7.76 8.25 40.27
#